data_4288fbe76e9ed06c564876f3764bd5ca
#
_entry.id   4288fbe76e9ed06c564876f3764bd5ca
#
_cell.length_a   1.000
_cell.length_b   1.000
_cell.length_c   1.000
_cell.angle_alpha   90.00
_cell.angle_beta   90.00
_cell.angle_gamma   90.00
#
_symmetry.space_group_name_H-M   'P 1'
#
loop_
_entity.id
_entity.type
_entity.pdbx_description
1 polymer ?
#
loop_
_entity_poly.entity_id
_entity_poly.type
_entity_poly.pdbx_seq_one_letter_code
_entity_poly.pdbx_strand_id
1 'polypeptide(L)'
;MPRNIRRLTLAALLAGVVSLPAAAQAPAWPQKPIRLLVAAPAGSAPDLIARIIGDKLGKALAQPVLIDNKPGAGGIVAMNLLKSAPADGYTLALPQAAVVVVTPHTYKEASYDAERDFQTIAMVGKTPMMFVANMAHPAKTFADAVSMAKAKPDQVSVGNPTRTSIPHLAAELVGMKTDAKFQQVSFANTGQGLQAVVNGDIALYTDGVGPLLQLVKAGKLRPLAVASETELPGLEGLPLANKTVPGLNVYGWFILQAPRGTPAPVVQRLNAEVNKAMGEADVVARFREFGTYPTPGTVADAERFLTNEKALFSGVIRTLGLKPE
;
A
#
# COMPACT_ATOMS: atom_id res chain seq x y z
N MET A 1 49.52 44.30 82.36
CA MET A 1 48.48 43.28 82.09
C MET A 1 47.77 43.63 80.81
N PRO A 2 47.93 42.89 79.74
CA PRO A 2 47.17 43.14 78.48
C PRO A 2 46.13 42.07 78.28
N ARG A 3 44.94 42.51 77.88
CA ARG A 3 43.78 41.66 77.49
C ARG A 3 43.83 41.41 76.02
N ASN A 4 43.95 40.14 75.58
CA ASN A 4 43.82 39.66 74.24
C ASN A 4 42.36 39.61 73.86
N ILE A 5 42.00 40.33 72.80
CA ILE A 5 40.68 40.20 72.14
C ILE A 5 40.91 39.37 70.86
N ARG A 6 40.41 38.15 70.88
CA ARG A 6 40.34 37.25 69.67
C ARG A 6 39.16 37.71 68.82
N ARG A 7 39.50 38.14 67.62
CA ARG A 7 38.48 38.36 66.54
C ARG A 7 38.15 37.02 65.88
N LEU A 8 36.96 36.55 66.06
CA LEU A 8 36.40 35.47 65.24
C LEU A 8 35.89 36.08 63.97
N THR A 9 36.54 35.73 62.88
CA THR A 9 36.06 35.99 61.49
C THR A 9 35.14 34.83 61.07
N LEU A 10 33.82 35.09 60.97
CA LEU A 10 32.81 34.17 60.50
C LEU A 10 32.82 34.23 58.95
N ALA A 11 33.42 33.23 58.31
CA ALA A 11 33.37 33.09 56.86
C ALA A 11 32.02 32.45 56.44
N ALA A 12 31.11 33.27 55.93
CA ALA A 12 29.87 32.79 55.36
C ALA A 12 30.16 32.19 53.93
N LEU A 13 30.14 30.85 53.84
CA LEU A 13 30.10 30.16 52.56
C LEU A 13 28.70 30.36 51.92
N LEU A 14 28.60 31.25 50.94
CA LEU A 14 27.45 31.25 50.02
C LEU A 14 27.61 30.07 49.08
N ALA A 15 26.93 28.96 49.34
CA ALA A 15 26.74 27.88 48.38
C ALA A 15 25.73 28.37 47.32
N GLY A 16 26.25 28.86 46.20
CA GLY A 16 25.44 29.17 45.01
C GLY A 16 24.86 27.87 44.44
N VAL A 17 23.58 27.64 44.67
CA VAL A 17 22.82 26.57 43.97
C VAL A 17 22.70 26.99 42.51
N VAL A 18 23.58 26.47 41.65
CA VAL A 18 23.43 26.56 40.19
C VAL A 18 22.23 25.68 39.83
N SER A 19 21.05 26.29 39.72
CA SER A 19 19.87 25.66 39.14
C SER A 19 20.17 25.44 37.68
N LEU A 20 20.62 24.25 37.31
CA LEU A 20 20.63 23.82 35.89
C LEU A 20 19.18 23.89 35.41
N PRO A 21 18.91 24.60 34.30
CA PRO A 21 17.60 24.57 33.70
C PRO A 21 17.29 23.10 33.37
N ALA A 22 16.29 22.52 34.05
CA ALA A 22 15.72 21.26 33.64
C ALA A 22 15.32 21.46 32.18
N ALA A 23 16.04 20.85 31.26
CA ALA A 23 15.63 20.80 29.87
C ALA A 23 14.21 20.23 29.88
N ALA A 24 13.21 21.08 29.69
CA ALA A 24 11.82 20.67 29.58
C ALA A 24 11.80 19.70 28.38
N GLN A 25 11.71 18.41 28.66
CA GLN A 25 11.54 17.41 27.62
C GLN A 25 10.29 17.82 26.87
N ALA A 26 10.47 18.13 25.57
CA ALA A 26 9.33 18.38 24.72
C ALA A 26 8.32 17.26 24.92
N PRO A 27 7.05 17.62 25.15
CA PRO A 27 6.04 16.62 25.46
C PRO A 27 6.05 15.51 24.42
N ALA A 28 6.02 14.27 24.90
CA ALA A 28 6.15 13.10 24.04
C ALA A 28 5.05 13.08 22.97
N TRP A 29 5.43 12.99 21.69
CA TRP A 29 4.49 12.79 20.59
C TRP A 29 3.81 11.41 20.71
N PRO A 30 2.50 11.26 20.41
CA PRO A 30 1.51 12.29 20.04
C PRO A 30 0.74 12.83 21.25
N GLN A 31 0.23 14.09 21.16
CA GLN A 31 -0.57 14.76 22.20
C GLN A 31 -1.96 15.18 21.72
N LYS A 32 -2.26 14.98 20.46
CA LYS A 32 -3.54 15.30 19.83
C LYS A 32 -3.91 14.21 18.82
N PRO A 33 -5.17 14.14 18.37
CA PRO A 33 -5.59 13.17 17.37
C PRO A 33 -4.74 13.22 16.10
N ILE A 34 -4.50 12.04 15.50
CA ILE A 34 -3.80 11.87 14.24
C ILE A 34 -4.83 11.72 13.13
N ARG A 35 -4.67 12.43 12.03
CA ARG A 35 -5.50 12.34 10.84
C ARG A 35 -4.89 11.36 9.85
N LEU A 36 -5.65 10.35 9.42
CA LEU A 36 -5.21 9.38 8.41
C LEU A 36 -6.03 9.56 7.14
N LEU A 37 -5.42 10.14 6.11
CA LEU A 37 -6.01 10.35 4.80
C LEU A 37 -6.11 9.03 4.03
N VAL A 38 -7.26 8.78 3.42
CA VAL A 38 -7.52 7.59 2.58
C VAL A 38 -7.97 8.05 1.21
N ALA A 39 -7.22 7.70 0.17
CA ALA A 39 -7.48 8.09 -1.22
C ALA A 39 -8.59 7.24 -1.88
N ALA A 40 -9.63 6.88 -1.13
CA ALA A 40 -10.70 6.00 -1.58
C ALA A 40 -12.01 6.30 -0.83
N PRO A 41 -13.17 5.91 -1.40
CA PRO A 41 -14.46 6.05 -0.73
C PRO A 41 -14.54 5.23 0.56
N ALA A 42 -15.36 5.71 1.50
CA ALA A 42 -15.69 4.95 2.70
C ALA A 42 -16.34 3.59 2.34
N GLY A 43 -16.04 2.55 3.11
CA GLY A 43 -16.51 1.18 2.89
C GLY A 43 -15.73 0.39 1.84
N SER A 44 -14.80 1.00 1.12
CA SER A 44 -13.89 0.31 0.20
C SER A 44 -12.78 -0.45 0.95
N ALA A 45 -12.12 -1.41 0.30
CA ALA A 45 -11.02 -2.15 0.92
C ALA A 45 -9.90 -1.26 1.49
N PRO A 46 -9.42 -0.19 0.81
CA PRO A 46 -8.48 0.76 1.40
C PRO A 46 -8.99 1.43 2.69
N ASP A 47 -10.26 1.81 2.74
CA ASP A 47 -10.87 2.41 3.93
C ASP A 47 -10.92 1.41 5.08
N LEU A 48 -11.35 0.18 4.83
CA LEU A 48 -11.45 -0.86 5.85
C LEU A 48 -10.07 -1.22 6.42
N ILE A 49 -9.04 -1.32 5.58
CA ILE A 49 -7.64 -1.52 5.99
C ILE A 49 -7.16 -0.33 6.84
N ALA A 50 -7.45 0.90 6.42
CA ALA A 50 -7.09 2.10 7.17
C ALA A 50 -7.76 2.15 8.55
N ARG A 51 -9.02 1.72 8.67
CA ARG A 51 -9.75 1.63 9.95
C ARG A 51 -9.15 0.59 10.89
N ILE A 52 -8.76 -0.58 10.34
CA ILE A 52 -8.11 -1.63 11.13
C ILE A 52 -6.79 -1.12 11.70
N ILE A 53 -5.92 -0.55 10.86
CA ILE A 53 -4.62 -0.01 11.30
C ILE A 53 -4.81 1.21 12.20
N GLY A 54 -5.75 2.11 11.87
CA GLY A 54 -6.05 3.30 12.65
C GLY A 54 -6.53 2.98 14.08
N ASP A 55 -7.38 1.97 14.25
CA ASP A 55 -7.83 1.51 15.58
C ASP A 55 -6.64 0.98 16.41
N LYS A 56 -5.78 0.16 15.82
CA LYS A 56 -4.58 -0.38 16.50
C LYS A 56 -3.59 0.72 16.86
N LEU A 57 -3.30 1.62 15.92
CA LEU A 57 -2.45 2.78 16.19
C LEU A 57 -3.04 3.67 17.28
N GLY A 58 -4.36 3.93 17.24
CA GLY A 58 -5.03 4.76 18.24
C GLY A 58 -4.86 4.22 19.66
N LYS A 59 -5.02 2.91 19.83
CA LYS A 59 -4.80 2.20 21.10
C LYS A 59 -3.35 2.26 21.54
N ALA A 60 -2.41 1.98 20.64
CA ALA A 60 -0.98 1.95 20.95
C ALA A 60 -0.39 3.32 21.29
N LEU A 61 -0.91 4.37 20.65
CA LEU A 61 -0.44 5.74 20.81
C LEU A 61 -1.23 6.55 21.86
N ALA A 62 -2.29 5.97 22.43
CA ALA A 62 -3.22 6.62 23.36
C ALA A 62 -3.81 7.95 22.80
N GLN A 63 -3.95 8.03 21.48
CA GLN A 63 -4.54 9.17 20.76
C GLN A 63 -5.45 8.68 19.63
N PRO A 64 -6.63 9.27 19.42
CA PRO A 64 -7.49 8.88 18.30
C PRO A 64 -6.80 9.01 16.94
N VAL A 65 -7.01 8.01 16.06
CA VAL A 65 -6.66 8.09 14.64
C VAL A 65 -7.94 8.28 13.84
N LEU A 66 -8.09 9.47 13.27
CA LEU A 66 -9.29 9.89 12.55
C LEU A 66 -9.14 9.54 11.06
N ILE A 67 -9.97 8.62 10.58
CA ILE A 67 -9.97 8.24 9.16
C ILE A 67 -10.69 9.33 8.36
N ASP A 68 -10.01 9.90 7.38
CA ASP A 68 -10.51 10.96 6.52
C ASP A 68 -10.45 10.55 5.05
N ASN A 69 -11.58 10.11 4.52
CA ASN A 69 -11.70 9.66 3.15
C ASN A 69 -11.70 10.86 2.19
N LYS A 70 -10.74 10.89 1.27
CA LYS A 70 -10.56 11.91 0.23
C LYS A 70 -10.48 11.24 -1.15
N PRO A 71 -11.59 10.67 -1.64
CA PRO A 71 -11.63 10.10 -2.99
C PRO A 71 -11.52 11.20 -4.06
N GLY A 72 -11.21 10.79 -5.28
CA GLY A 72 -11.24 11.66 -6.47
C GLY A 72 -9.89 11.79 -7.17
N ALA A 73 -9.97 12.04 -8.47
CA ALA A 73 -8.84 12.27 -9.37
C ALA A 73 -7.70 11.24 -9.18
N GLY A 74 -8.02 9.94 -9.15
CA GLY A 74 -6.99 8.90 -8.97
C GLY A 74 -6.21 8.99 -7.65
N GLY A 75 -6.76 9.64 -6.60
CA GLY A 75 -6.12 9.82 -5.29
C GLY A 75 -5.34 11.13 -5.12
N ILE A 76 -5.29 11.98 -6.15
CA ILE A 76 -4.56 13.26 -6.12
C ILE A 76 -5.02 14.15 -4.98
N VAL A 77 -6.33 14.19 -4.69
CA VAL A 77 -6.90 15.01 -3.61
C VAL A 77 -6.25 14.68 -2.26
N ALA A 78 -6.19 13.39 -1.91
CA ALA A 78 -5.59 12.95 -0.65
C ALA A 78 -4.09 13.26 -0.59
N MET A 79 -3.36 12.99 -1.69
CA MET A 79 -1.90 13.16 -1.72
C MET A 79 -1.48 14.63 -1.71
N ASN A 80 -2.23 15.52 -2.36
CA ASN A 80 -1.97 16.95 -2.29
C ASN A 80 -2.26 17.52 -0.89
N LEU A 81 -3.30 17.02 -0.21
CA LEU A 81 -3.56 17.36 1.20
C LEU A 81 -2.41 16.91 2.11
N LEU A 82 -1.88 15.68 1.90
CA LEU A 82 -0.72 15.20 2.65
C LEU A 82 0.51 16.08 2.38
N LYS A 83 0.79 16.39 1.11
CA LYS A 83 1.94 17.22 0.69
C LYS A 83 1.93 18.59 1.34
N SER A 84 0.74 19.18 1.52
CA SER A 84 0.57 20.50 2.10
C SER A 84 0.48 20.51 3.63
N ALA A 85 0.44 19.34 4.27
CA ALA A 85 0.33 19.22 5.72
C ALA A 85 1.68 19.49 6.41
N PRO A 86 1.65 19.96 7.68
CA PRO A 86 2.87 20.07 8.49
C PRO A 86 3.56 18.72 8.65
N ALA A 87 4.89 18.70 8.61
CA ALA A 87 5.71 17.50 8.80
C ALA A 87 5.89 17.17 10.30
N ASP A 88 4.81 17.13 11.07
CA ASP A 88 4.77 16.95 12.52
C ASP A 88 4.26 15.55 12.95
N GLY A 89 3.91 14.70 12.00
CA GLY A 89 3.40 13.36 12.22
C GLY A 89 1.92 13.28 12.60
N TYR A 90 1.17 14.36 12.57
CA TYR A 90 -0.27 14.35 12.86
C TYR A 90 -1.17 14.25 11.63
N THR A 91 -0.60 14.34 10.43
CA THR A 91 -1.31 14.01 9.18
C THR A 91 -0.53 12.93 8.47
N LEU A 92 -1.19 11.80 8.25
CA LEU A 92 -0.65 10.62 7.56
C LEU A 92 -1.54 10.30 6.37
N ALA A 93 -1.06 9.50 5.44
CA ALA A 93 -1.90 8.91 4.40
C ALA A 93 -1.61 7.41 4.24
N LEU A 94 -2.65 6.68 3.84
CA LEU A 94 -2.56 5.28 3.44
C LEU A 94 -2.96 5.14 1.96
N PRO A 95 -2.10 5.57 1.02
CA PRO A 95 -2.37 5.37 -0.40
C PRO A 95 -2.19 3.91 -0.80
N GLN A 96 -2.91 3.53 -1.86
CA GLN A 96 -2.76 2.27 -2.56
C GLN A 96 -1.78 2.38 -3.72
N ALA A 97 -1.26 1.25 -4.21
CA ALA A 97 -0.25 1.16 -5.26
C ALA A 97 -0.48 2.11 -6.44
N ALA A 98 -1.67 2.08 -7.05
CA ALA A 98 -1.96 2.90 -8.23
C ALA A 98 -1.81 4.40 -7.96
N VAL A 99 -2.23 4.89 -6.78
CA VAL A 99 -2.07 6.30 -6.37
C VAL A 99 -0.60 6.71 -6.35
N VAL A 100 0.27 5.79 -5.97
CA VAL A 100 1.69 6.06 -5.74
C VAL A 100 2.52 5.91 -7.02
N VAL A 101 2.28 4.84 -7.81
CA VAL A 101 3.15 4.48 -8.93
C VAL A 101 2.51 4.62 -10.32
N VAL A 102 1.20 4.87 -10.41
CA VAL A 102 0.50 5.02 -11.70
C VAL A 102 -0.01 6.44 -11.90
N THR A 103 -0.77 6.96 -10.93
CA THR A 103 -1.40 8.30 -11.02
C THR A 103 -0.41 9.42 -11.40
N PRO A 104 0.83 9.48 -10.86
CA PRO A 104 1.79 10.51 -11.26
C PRO A 104 2.19 10.49 -12.75
N HIS A 105 1.95 9.39 -13.44
CA HIS A 105 2.27 9.21 -14.86
C HIS A 105 1.07 9.33 -15.78
N THR A 106 -0.16 9.33 -15.24
CA THR A 106 -1.39 9.24 -16.04
C THR A 106 -2.34 10.42 -15.83
N TYR A 107 -2.08 11.29 -14.88
CA TYR A 107 -2.86 12.50 -14.59
C TYR A 107 -1.96 13.74 -14.63
N LYS A 108 -2.35 14.76 -15.42
CA LYS A 108 -1.62 16.05 -15.51
C LYS A 108 -1.61 16.81 -14.20
N GLU A 109 -2.68 16.68 -13.42
CA GLU A 109 -2.87 17.35 -12.13
C GLU A 109 -2.07 16.71 -10.99
N ALA A 110 -1.44 15.55 -11.21
CA ALA A 110 -0.64 14.89 -10.20
C ALA A 110 0.68 15.66 -9.99
N SER A 111 0.69 16.54 -9.00
CA SER A 111 1.83 17.43 -8.67
C SER A 111 2.74 16.89 -7.57
N TYR A 112 2.64 15.59 -7.25
CA TYR A 112 3.44 14.96 -6.21
C TYR A 112 4.34 13.85 -6.78
N ASP A 113 5.43 13.59 -6.06
CA ASP A 113 6.30 12.43 -6.23
C ASP A 113 6.39 11.69 -4.89
N ALA A 114 6.15 10.39 -4.93
CA ALA A 114 5.99 9.58 -3.72
C ALA A 114 7.26 9.45 -2.86
N GLU A 115 8.45 9.61 -3.45
CA GLU A 115 9.72 9.54 -2.72
C GLU A 115 10.24 10.93 -2.33
N ARG A 116 10.03 11.93 -3.18
CA ARG A 116 10.53 13.28 -2.93
C ARG A 116 9.68 14.03 -1.90
N ASP A 117 8.35 13.90 -2.01
CA ASP A 117 7.41 14.76 -1.27
C ASP A 117 6.93 14.10 0.03
N PHE A 118 7.13 12.78 0.18
CA PHE A 118 6.65 12.03 1.35
C PHE A 118 7.76 11.24 2.03
N GLN A 119 7.58 11.02 3.32
CA GLN A 119 8.35 10.10 4.14
C GLN A 119 7.60 8.79 4.23
N THR A 120 8.16 7.73 3.69
CA THR A 120 7.64 6.38 3.86
C THR A 120 7.83 5.91 5.29
N ILE A 121 6.78 5.33 5.89
CA ILE A 121 6.78 4.84 7.26
C ILE A 121 6.79 3.32 7.31
N ALA A 122 5.84 2.67 6.64
CA ALA A 122 5.70 1.22 6.66
C ALA A 122 4.96 0.71 5.42
N MET A 123 5.32 -0.46 4.94
CA MET A 123 4.40 -1.29 4.16
C MET A 123 3.33 -1.82 5.10
N VAL A 124 2.07 -1.80 4.66
CA VAL A 124 0.94 -2.28 5.47
C VAL A 124 0.48 -3.64 4.99
N GLY A 125 0.42 -3.85 3.69
CA GLY A 125 0.05 -5.14 3.15
C GLY A 125 0.10 -5.20 1.64
N LYS A 126 0.15 -6.44 1.13
CA LYS A 126 0.15 -6.76 -0.30
C LYS A 126 -1.05 -7.62 -0.66
N THR A 127 -1.67 -7.31 -1.79
CA THR A 127 -2.77 -8.08 -2.39
C THR A 127 -2.27 -8.67 -3.70
N PRO A 128 -1.99 -9.97 -3.80
CA PRO A 128 -1.52 -10.55 -5.06
C PRO A 128 -2.61 -10.44 -6.14
N MET A 129 -2.19 -10.22 -7.38
CA MET A 129 -3.10 -10.31 -8.51
C MET A 129 -3.39 -11.76 -8.84
N MET A 130 -4.63 -12.04 -9.24
CA MET A 130 -5.06 -13.37 -9.67
C MET A 130 -5.58 -13.27 -11.11
N PHE A 131 -5.22 -14.25 -11.92
CA PHE A 131 -5.75 -14.46 -13.27
C PHE A 131 -6.75 -15.60 -13.22
N VAL A 132 -7.94 -15.36 -13.76
CA VAL A 132 -9.02 -16.36 -13.84
C VAL A 132 -9.57 -16.45 -15.25
N ALA A 133 -10.18 -17.60 -15.57
CA ALA A 133 -10.90 -17.79 -16.82
C ALA A 133 -12.37 -18.09 -16.56
N ASN A 134 -13.21 -17.75 -17.55
CA ASN A 134 -14.56 -18.30 -17.64
C ASN A 134 -14.51 -19.83 -17.69
N MET A 135 -15.44 -20.51 -17.04
CA MET A 135 -15.43 -21.98 -16.94
C MET A 135 -15.53 -22.69 -18.32
N ALA A 136 -16.22 -22.10 -19.29
CA ALA A 136 -16.36 -22.64 -20.64
C ALA A 136 -15.13 -22.37 -21.54
N HIS A 137 -14.24 -21.42 -21.13
CA HIS A 137 -13.06 -21.09 -21.93
C HIS A 137 -12.10 -22.28 -22.06
N PRO A 138 -11.50 -22.53 -23.26
CA PRO A 138 -10.65 -23.69 -23.51
C PRO A 138 -9.34 -23.70 -22.72
N ALA A 139 -8.78 -22.53 -22.36
CA ALA A 139 -7.57 -22.50 -21.51
C ALA A 139 -7.86 -23.12 -20.15
N LYS A 140 -7.10 -24.18 -19.79
CA LYS A 140 -7.19 -24.87 -18.51
C LYS A 140 -6.12 -24.42 -17.53
N THR A 141 -5.01 -23.89 -18.06
CA THR A 141 -3.85 -23.41 -17.32
C THR A 141 -3.48 -22.00 -17.75
N PHE A 142 -2.64 -21.34 -16.96
CA PHE A 142 -2.10 -20.02 -17.32
C PHE A 142 -1.22 -20.11 -18.58
N ALA A 143 -0.48 -21.20 -18.73
CA ALA A 143 0.32 -21.48 -19.93
C ALA A 143 -0.55 -21.60 -21.18
N ASP A 144 -1.71 -22.28 -21.10
CA ASP A 144 -2.65 -22.35 -22.22
C ASP A 144 -3.11 -20.95 -22.64
N ALA A 145 -3.51 -20.10 -21.68
CA ALA A 145 -3.97 -18.74 -21.95
C ALA A 145 -2.90 -17.90 -22.65
N VAL A 146 -1.66 -17.96 -22.18
CA VAL A 146 -0.51 -17.29 -22.81
C VAL A 146 -0.25 -17.82 -24.22
N SER A 147 -0.26 -19.15 -24.40
CA SER A 147 -0.03 -19.79 -25.70
C SER A 147 -1.11 -19.43 -26.72
N MET A 148 -2.38 -19.39 -26.30
CA MET A 148 -3.50 -19.00 -27.14
C MET A 148 -3.39 -17.54 -27.59
N ALA A 149 -3.02 -16.63 -26.66
CA ALA A 149 -2.83 -15.22 -26.99
C ALA A 149 -1.62 -14.95 -27.91
N LYS A 150 -0.60 -15.83 -27.87
CA LYS A 150 0.49 -15.80 -28.85
C LYS A 150 0.07 -16.30 -30.23
N ALA A 151 -0.66 -17.41 -30.25
CA ALA A 151 -1.09 -18.04 -31.50
C ALA A 151 -2.13 -17.18 -32.25
N LYS A 152 -2.97 -16.45 -31.53
CA LYS A 152 -4.03 -15.60 -32.05
C LYS A 152 -4.02 -14.24 -31.36
N PRO A 153 -3.15 -13.32 -31.82
CA PRO A 153 -3.06 -11.97 -31.26
C PRO A 153 -4.43 -11.27 -31.20
N ASP A 154 -4.69 -10.59 -30.09
CA ASP A 154 -5.90 -9.79 -29.84
C ASP A 154 -7.25 -10.57 -29.91
N GLN A 155 -7.21 -11.92 -29.85
CA GLN A 155 -8.42 -12.75 -29.84
C GLN A 155 -8.75 -13.33 -28.45
N VAL A 156 -7.83 -13.27 -27.51
CA VAL A 156 -8.08 -13.68 -26.12
C VAL A 156 -8.32 -12.42 -25.30
N SER A 157 -9.59 -12.18 -24.95
CA SER A 157 -9.95 -11.02 -24.12
C SER A 157 -9.53 -11.22 -22.67
N VAL A 158 -8.93 -10.20 -22.05
CA VAL A 158 -8.66 -10.12 -20.63
C VAL A 158 -9.26 -8.86 -20.04
N GLY A 159 -10.19 -9.03 -19.09
CA GLY A 159 -10.84 -7.94 -18.39
C GLY A 159 -10.02 -7.48 -17.18
N ASN A 160 -10.25 -6.23 -16.80
CA ASN A 160 -9.72 -5.62 -15.57
C ASN A 160 -10.72 -4.57 -15.05
N PRO A 161 -10.68 -4.22 -13.73
CA PRO A 161 -11.69 -3.34 -13.14
C PRO A 161 -11.65 -1.90 -13.65
N THR A 162 -10.49 -1.44 -14.12
CA THR A 162 -10.32 -0.05 -14.57
C THR A 162 -9.03 0.05 -15.39
N ARG A 163 -9.06 0.84 -16.47
CA ARG A 163 -7.84 1.20 -17.21
C ARG A 163 -6.82 1.85 -16.26
N THR A 164 -5.55 1.58 -16.45
CA THR A 164 -4.44 2.06 -15.61
C THR A 164 -4.45 1.56 -14.15
N SER A 165 -5.31 0.59 -13.81
CA SER A 165 -5.24 -0.10 -12.53
C SER A 165 -4.08 -1.10 -12.45
N ILE A 166 -3.68 -1.51 -11.25
CA ILE A 166 -2.65 -2.57 -11.09
C ILE A 166 -3.06 -3.88 -11.77
N PRO A 167 -4.33 -4.36 -11.71
CA PRO A 167 -4.78 -5.51 -12.49
C PRO A 167 -4.59 -5.34 -14.00
N HIS A 168 -4.93 -4.16 -14.57
CA HIS A 168 -4.68 -3.88 -15.98
C HIS A 168 -3.18 -4.01 -16.32
N LEU A 169 -2.33 -3.34 -15.54
CA LEU A 169 -0.87 -3.38 -15.77
C LEU A 169 -0.27 -4.76 -15.52
N ALA A 170 -0.89 -5.60 -14.67
CA ALA A 170 -0.49 -6.99 -14.50
C ALA A 170 -0.74 -7.81 -15.77
N ALA A 171 -1.89 -7.63 -16.43
CA ALA A 171 -2.18 -8.30 -17.71
C ALA A 171 -1.24 -7.83 -18.84
N GLU A 172 -0.96 -6.53 -18.91
CA GLU A 172 0.00 -5.97 -19.85
C GLU A 172 1.42 -6.52 -19.62
N LEU A 173 1.83 -6.64 -18.35
CA LEU A 173 3.13 -7.20 -18.01
C LEU A 173 3.28 -8.66 -18.45
N VAL A 174 2.21 -9.46 -18.44
CA VAL A 174 2.22 -10.80 -19.04
C VAL A 174 2.56 -10.70 -20.51
N GLY A 175 1.88 -9.83 -21.26
CA GLY A 175 2.14 -9.58 -22.67
C GLY A 175 3.59 -9.19 -22.93
N MET A 176 4.11 -8.22 -22.19
CA MET A 176 5.49 -7.73 -22.32
C MET A 176 6.54 -8.81 -22.05
N LYS A 177 6.29 -9.69 -21.06
CA LYS A 177 7.24 -10.77 -20.70
C LYS A 177 7.17 -12.00 -21.61
N THR A 178 6.10 -12.15 -22.38
CA THR A 178 5.85 -13.38 -23.14
C THR A 178 5.61 -13.14 -24.62
N ASP A 179 5.53 -11.89 -25.09
CA ASP A 179 5.09 -11.51 -26.43
C ASP A 179 3.65 -11.95 -26.78
N ALA A 180 2.85 -12.33 -25.77
CA ALA A 180 1.43 -12.61 -25.94
C ALA A 180 0.65 -11.31 -26.09
N LYS A 181 -0.30 -11.27 -27.03
CA LYS A 181 -1.17 -10.09 -27.23
C LYS A 181 -2.59 -10.41 -26.83
N PHE A 182 -2.99 -9.86 -25.68
CA PHE A 182 -4.35 -9.97 -25.16
C PHE A 182 -5.19 -8.77 -25.61
N GLN A 183 -6.46 -9.01 -25.92
CA GLN A 183 -7.44 -7.93 -26.08
C GLN A 183 -7.81 -7.39 -24.69
N GLN A 184 -7.33 -6.21 -24.34
CA GLN A 184 -7.63 -5.59 -23.05
C GLN A 184 -9.05 -5.02 -23.02
N VAL A 185 -9.83 -5.37 -21.98
CA VAL A 185 -11.19 -4.88 -21.75
C VAL A 185 -11.27 -4.28 -20.35
N SER A 186 -11.32 -2.96 -20.27
CA SER A 186 -11.44 -2.25 -18.98
C SER A 186 -12.90 -1.95 -18.65
N PHE A 187 -13.32 -2.22 -17.44
CA PHE A 187 -14.66 -1.95 -16.93
C PHE A 187 -14.67 -0.68 -16.07
N ALA A 188 -15.84 -0.24 -15.65
CA ALA A 188 -15.95 0.91 -14.74
C ALA A 188 -15.69 0.53 -13.26
N ASN A 189 -15.81 -0.78 -12.93
CA ASN A 189 -15.56 -1.31 -11.59
C ASN A 189 -15.42 -2.84 -11.61
N THR A 190 -14.92 -3.40 -10.51
CA THR A 190 -14.76 -4.85 -10.30
C THR A 190 -16.05 -5.64 -10.55
N GLY A 191 -17.21 -5.17 -10.05
CA GLY A 191 -18.48 -5.91 -10.15
C GLY A 191 -18.91 -6.16 -11.60
N GLN A 192 -18.79 -5.17 -12.47
CA GLN A 192 -19.10 -5.31 -13.90
C GLN A 192 -18.15 -6.30 -14.59
N GLY A 193 -16.84 -6.22 -14.29
CA GLY A 193 -15.86 -7.15 -14.84
C GLY A 193 -16.09 -8.59 -14.41
N LEU A 194 -16.43 -8.80 -13.15
CA LEU A 194 -16.77 -10.12 -12.61
C LEU A 194 -18.02 -10.72 -13.29
N GLN A 195 -19.05 -9.92 -13.50
CA GLN A 195 -20.23 -10.36 -14.26
C GLN A 195 -19.86 -10.78 -15.68
N ALA A 196 -19.10 -9.95 -16.38
CA ALA A 196 -18.71 -10.22 -17.76
C ALA A 196 -17.92 -11.53 -17.90
N VAL A 197 -16.94 -11.80 -17.01
CA VAL A 197 -16.18 -13.06 -17.06
C VAL A 197 -17.02 -14.26 -16.63
N VAL A 198 -17.91 -14.13 -15.67
CA VAL A 198 -18.79 -15.23 -15.25
C VAL A 198 -19.78 -15.59 -16.36
N ASN A 199 -20.33 -14.61 -17.07
CA ASN A 199 -21.25 -14.81 -18.18
C ASN A 199 -20.56 -15.34 -19.45
N GLY A 200 -19.24 -15.19 -19.59
CA GLY A 200 -18.50 -15.57 -20.79
C GLY A 200 -18.41 -14.46 -21.84
N ASP A 201 -18.80 -13.22 -21.50
CA ASP A 201 -18.67 -12.05 -22.39
C ASP A 201 -17.19 -11.73 -22.67
N ILE A 202 -16.32 -12.09 -21.72
CA ILE A 202 -14.86 -12.05 -21.85
C ILE A 202 -14.26 -13.40 -21.40
N ALA A 203 -13.10 -13.73 -21.97
CA ALA A 203 -12.42 -15.01 -21.75
C ALA A 203 -11.75 -15.09 -20.36
N LEU A 204 -10.98 -14.08 -20.03
CA LEU A 204 -10.14 -14.00 -18.82
C LEU A 204 -10.47 -12.74 -18.04
N TYR A 205 -10.12 -12.75 -16.76
CA TYR A 205 -10.18 -11.56 -15.93
C TYR A 205 -9.02 -11.54 -14.94
N THR A 206 -8.52 -10.34 -14.63
CA THR A 206 -7.50 -10.16 -13.61
C THR A 206 -7.92 -9.07 -12.62
N ASP A 207 -7.75 -9.37 -11.35
CA ASP A 207 -7.98 -8.45 -10.24
C ASP A 207 -7.17 -8.90 -9.01
N GLY A 208 -7.23 -8.16 -7.91
CA GLY A 208 -6.76 -8.66 -6.62
C GLY A 208 -7.47 -9.96 -6.24
N VAL A 209 -6.78 -10.82 -5.51
CA VAL A 209 -7.31 -12.14 -5.15
C VAL A 209 -8.64 -12.10 -4.37
N GLY A 210 -8.88 -11.05 -3.56
CA GLY A 210 -10.06 -10.96 -2.68
C GLY A 210 -11.39 -11.19 -3.40
N PRO A 211 -11.79 -10.36 -4.37
CA PRO A 211 -13.06 -10.50 -5.06
C PRO A 211 -13.17 -11.78 -5.91
N LEU A 212 -12.04 -12.32 -6.39
CA LEU A 212 -12.01 -13.49 -7.27
C LEU A 212 -12.13 -14.81 -6.50
N LEU A 213 -11.55 -14.89 -5.31
CA LEU A 213 -11.41 -16.13 -4.56
C LEU A 213 -12.76 -16.78 -4.22
N GLN A 214 -13.79 -15.99 -3.93
CA GLN A 214 -15.11 -16.50 -3.63
C GLN A 214 -15.77 -17.16 -4.86
N LEU A 215 -15.59 -16.58 -6.04
CA LEU A 215 -16.12 -17.14 -7.29
C LEU A 215 -15.36 -18.39 -7.73
N VAL A 216 -14.04 -18.43 -7.45
CA VAL A 216 -13.23 -19.64 -7.66
C VAL A 216 -13.68 -20.76 -6.72
N LYS A 217 -13.85 -20.49 -5.42
CA LYS A 217 -14.35 -21.47 -4.44
C LYS A 217 -15.77 -21.95 -4.76
N ALA A 218 -16.59 -21.10 -5.33
CA ALA A 218 -17.94 -21.46 -5.79
C ALA A 218 -17.96 -22.19 -7.15
N GLY A 219 -16.80 -22.46 -7.76
CA GLY A 219 -16.71 -23.13 -9.05
C GLY A 219 -17.23 -22.33 -10.24
N LYS A 220 -17.41 -21.01 -10.08
CA LYS A 220 -17.92 -20.12 -11.15
C LYS A 220 -16.81 -19.60 -12.06
N LEU A 221 -15.58 -19.56 -11.57
CA LEU A 221 -14.40 -19.17 -12.32
C LEU A 221 -13.29 -20.20 -12.14
N ARG A 222 -12.50 -20.40 -13.18
CA ARG A 222 -11.31 -21.24 -13.14
C ARG A 222 -10.10 -20.40 -12.74
N PRO A 223 -9.40 -20.71 -11.64
CA PRO A 223 -8.14 -20.04 -11.32
C PRO A 223 -7.08 -20.51 -12.33
N LEU A 224 -6.39 -19.56 -12.93
CA LEU A 224 -5.26 -19.81 -13.83
C LEU A 224 -3.93 -19.62 -13.13
N ALA A 225 -3.76 -18.52 -12.40
CA ALA A 225 -2.56 -18.24 -11.63
C ALA A 225 -2.73 -17.13 -10.60
N VAL A 226 -1.91 -17.18 -9.56
CA VAL A 226 -1.71 -16.10 -8.59
C VAL A 226 -0.32 -15.51 -8.79
N ALA A 227 -0.23 -14.19 -8.93
CA ALA A 227 1.04 -13.48 -9.17
C ALA A 227 1.76 -13.18 -7.86
N SER A 228 2.10 -14.22 -7.10
CA SER A 228 2.88 -14.16 -5.87
C SER A 228 4.18 -14.95 -6.01
N GLU A 229 5.18 -14.61 -5.19
CA GLU A 229 6.48 -15.28 -5.16
C GLU A 229 6.38 -16.74 -4.67
N THR A 230 5.53 -16.94 -3.67
CA THR A 230 5.30 -18.22 -2.99
C THR A 230 3.82 -18.46 -2.76
N GLU A 231 3.46 -19.67 -2.38
CA GLU A 231 2.11 -19.93 -1.87
C GLU A 231 1.80 -19.07 -0.65
N LEU A 232 0.56 -18.63 -0.58
CA LEU A 232 0.07 -17.78 0.51
C LEU A 232 -1.07 -18.47 1.26
N PRO A 233 -1.18 -18.25 2.57
CA PRO A 233 -2.24 -18.85 3.38
C PRO A 233 -3.64 -18.55 2.84
N GLY A 234 -4.45 -19.59 2.62
CA GLY A 234 -5.79 -19.50 2.02
C GLY A 234 -5.80 -19.54 0.49
N LEU A 235 -4.63 -19.64 -0.15
CA LEU A 235 -4.44 -19.81 -1.60
C LEU A 235 -3.65 -21.06 -1.95
N GLU A 236 -3.57 -22.00 -1.00
CA GLU A 236 -2.83 -23.24 -1.15
C GLU A 236 -3.34 -24.04 -2.37
N GLY A 237 -2.41 -24.58 -3.14
CA GLY A 237 -2.72 -25.37 -4.34
C GLY A 237 -3.13 -24.55 -5.56
N LEU A 238 -3.24 -23.22 -5.47
CA LEU A 238 -3.44 -22.37 -6.65
C LEU A 238 -2.12 -22.21 -7.42
N PRO A 239 -2.13 -22.30 -8.76
CA PRO A 239 -0.92 -22.16 -9.56
C PRO A 239 -0.26 -20.79 -9.37
N LEU A 240 1.07 -20.74 -9.28
CA LEU A 240 1.82 -19.49 -9.22
C LEU A 240 2.14 -18.99 -10.63
N ALA A 241 1.86 -17.72 -10.89
CA ALA A 241 2.09 -17.09 -12.21
C ALA A 241 3.58 -17.10 -12.61
N ASN A 242 4.49 -16.95 -11.65
CA ASN A 242 5.93 -16.96 -11.87
C ASN A 242 6.50 -18.32 -12.33
N LYS A 243 5.76 -19.42 -12.17
CA LYS A 243 6.11 -20.74 -12.73
C LYS A 243 5.90 -20.83 -14.23
N THR A 244 4.94 -20.06 -14.77
CA THR A 244 4.68 -19.96 -16.21
C THR A 244 5.39 -18.77 -16.84
N VAL A 245 5.41 -17.64 -16.15
CA VAL A 245 6.04 -16.40 -16.59
C VAL A 245 7.06 -15.96 -15.55
N PRO A 246 8.34 -16.29 -15.73
CA PRO A 246 9.38 -15.99 -14.74
C PRO A 246 9.42 -14.53 -14.31
N GLY A 247 9.44 -14.31 -13.00
CA GLY A 247 9.46 -12.97 -12.40
C GLY A 247 8.13 -12.21 -12.51
N LEU A 248 7.02 -12.87 -12.83
CA LEU A 248 5.69 -12.27 -12.77
C LEU A 248 5.16 -12.32 -11.33
N ASN A 249 5.57 -11.36 -10.52
CA ASN A 249 5.05 -11.12 -9.18
C ASN A 249 4.46 -9.72 -9.16
N VAL A 250 3.14 -9.61 -9.06
CA VAL A 250 2.42 -8.33 -9.14
C VAL A 250 1.41 -8.24 -8.00
N TYR A 251 1.51 -7.15 -7.27
CA TYR A 251 0.67 -6.89 -6.11
C TYR A 251 0.00 -5.52 -6.21
N GLY A 252 -1.25 -5.42 -5.78
CA GLY A 252 -1.73 -4.21 -5.14
C GLY A 252 -1.12 -4.14 -3.74
N TRP A 253 -0.90 -2.94 -3.22
CA TRP A 253 -0.33 -2.78 -1.90
C TRP A 253 -0.74 -1.46 -1.25
N PHE A 254 -0.55 -1.39 0.04
CA PHE A 254 -0.84 -0.24 0.88
C PHE A 254 0.43 0.17 1.64
N ILE A 255 0.70 1.47 1.66
CA ILE A 255 1.87 2.03 2.31
C ILE A 255 1.45 3.18 3.21
N LEU A 256 2.00 3.26 4.42
CA LEU A 256 1.78 4.40 5.30
C LEU A 256 2.84 5.46 5.02
N GLN A 257 2.40 6.69 4.76
CA GLN A 257 3.26 7.82 4.46
C GLN A 257 2.91 9.05 5.30
N ALA A 258 3.91 9.91 5.53
CA ALA A 258 3.78 11.22 6.14
C ALA A 258 4.38 12.29 5.21
N PRO A 259 4.19 13.60 5.47
CA PRO A 259 4.92 14.65 4.76
C PRO A 259 6.43 14.49 4.90
N ARG A 260 7.18 14.84 3.86
CA ARG A 260 8.64 14.80 3.89
C ARG A 260 9.17 15.70 4.98
N GLY A 261 10.16 15.23 5.73
CA GLY A 261 10.72 15.97 6.87
C GLY A 261 10.06 15.65 8.22
N THR A 262 9.09 14.72 8.26
CA THR A 262 8.56 14.23 9.54
C THR A 262 9.70 13.68 10.41
N PRO A 263 9.79 14.06 11.71
CA PRO A 263 10.91 13.71 12.56
C PRO A 263 11.15 12.20 12.65
N ALA A 264 12.41 11.79 12.54
CA ALA A 264 12.79 10.36 12.57
C ALA A 264 12.23 9.59 13.78
N PRO A 265 12.21 10.12 15.02
CA PRO A 265 11.59 9.41 16.14
C PRO A 265 10.10 9.13 15.95
N VAL A 266 9.36 10.03 15.30
CA VAL A 266 7.94 9.87 14.99
C VAL A 266 7.76 8.75 13.94
N VAL A 267 8.57 8.78 12.87
CA VAL A 267 8.57 7.75 11.83
C VAL A 267 8.88 6.37 12.41
N GLN A 268 9.91 6.27 13.24
CA GLN A 268 10.31 5.02 13.90
C GLN A 268 9.20 4.48 14.83
N ARG A 269 8.58 5.36 15.61
CA ARG A 269 7.48 4.98 16.49
C ARG A 269 6.28 4.47 15.71
N LEU A 270 5.87 5.17 14.64
CA LEU A 270 4.78 4.74 13.77
C LEU A 270 5.08 3.41 13.09
N ASN A 271 6.30 3.24 12.55
CA ASN A 271 6.71 1.97 11.95
C ASN A 271 6.61 0.81 12.95
N ALA A 272 7.12 0.98 14.16
CA ALA A 272 7.09 -0.05 15.19
C ALA A 272 5.65 -0.46 15.56
N GLU A 273 4.75 0.52 15.75
CA GLU A 273 3.37 0.23 16.13
C GLU A 273 2.56 -0.38 14.98
N VAL A 274 2.78 0.04 13.73
CA VAL A 274 2.17 -0.61 12.55
C VAL A 274 2.65 -2.06 12.42
N ASN A 275 3.95 -2.31 12.56
CA ASN A 275 4.49 -3.67 12.51
C ASN A 275 3.90 -4.58 13.58
N LYS A 276 3.77 -4.06 14.82
CA LYS A 276 3.13 -4.77 15.90
C LYS A 276 1.67 -5.11 15.57
N ALA A 277 0.90 -4.13 15.10
CA ALA A 277 -0.49 -4.32 14.71
C ALA A 277 -0.64 -5.39 13.61
N MET A 278 0.22 -5.38 12.60
CA MET A 278 0.22 -6.37 11.51
C MET A 278 0.55 -7.80 11.97
N GLY A 279 1.18 -7.98 13.12
CA GLY A 279 1.44 -9.29 13.74
C GLY A 279 0.25 -9.84 14.54
N GLU A 280 -0.77 -9.04 14.81
CA GLU A 280 -1.92 -9.47 15.60
C GLU A 280 -2.86 -10.38 14.80
N ALA A 281 -3.29 -11.49 15.41
CA ALA A 281 -4.06 -12.54 14.73
C ALA A 281 -5.38 -12.04 14.13
N ASP A 282 -6.07 -11.12 14.81
CA ASP A 282 -7.31 -10.51 14.34
C ASP A 282 -7.07 -9.59 13.13
N VAL A 283 -5.96 -8.85 13.09
CA VAL A 283 -5.56 -8.03 11.93
C VAL A 283 -5.24 -8.92 10.74
N VAL A 284 -4.43 -9.96 10.94
CA VAL A 284 -4.10 -10.94 9.89
C VAL A 284 -5.36 -11.57 9.31
N ALA A 285 -6.30 -12.02 10.18
CA ALA A 285 -7.55 -12.64 9.75
C ALA A 285 -8.40 -11.67 8.91
N ARG A 286 -8.58 -10.44 9.39
CA ARG A 286 -9.39 -9.42 8.69
C ARG A 286 -8.77 -8.97 7.36
N PHE A 287 -7.43 -8.86 7.29
CA PHE A 287 -6.75 -8.53 6.03
C PHE A 287 -6.97 -9.61 4.97
N ARG A 288 -6.95 -10.89 5.38
CA ARG A 288 -7.22 -12.02 4.48
C ARG A 288 -8.63 -12.01 3.88
N GLU A 289 -9.62 -11.45 4.59
CA GLU A 289 -10.98 -11.29 4.05
C GLU A 289 -10.97 -10.42 2.77
N PHE A 290 -10.03 -9.47 2.68
CA PHE A 290 -9.84 -8.62 1.50
C PHE A 290 -8.78 -9.18 0.52
N GLY A 291 -8.26 -10.38 0.78
CA GLY A 291 -7.17 -10.96 0.00
C GLY A 291 -5.84 -10.23 0.19
N THR A 292 -5.70 -9.47 1.27
CA THR A 292 -4.50 -8.71 1.61
C THR A 292 -3.69 -9.44 2.67
N TYR A 293 -2.39 -9.42 2.52
CA TYR A 293 -1.43 -10.08 3.42
C TYR A 293 -0.55 -9.02 4.10
N PRO A 294 -0.54 -8.95 5.43
CA PRO A 294 0.33 -8.05 6.17
C PRO A 294 1.80 -8.20 5.75
N THR A 295 2.50 -7.09 5.62
CA THR A 295 3.89 -7.07 5.15
C THR A 295 4.74 -6.25 6.12
N PRO A 296 5.02 -6.77 7.34
CA PRO A 296 5.86 -6.07 8.30
C PRO A 296 7.29 -5.91 7.78
N GLY A 297 7.95 -4.83 8.18
CA GLY A 297 9.32 -4.54 7.77
C GLY A 297 9.81 -3.20 8.31
N THR A 298 11.09 -2.94 8.15
CA THR A 298 11.69 -1.67 8.52
C THR A 298 11.26 -0.53 7.57
N VAL A 299 11.49 0.72 7.97
CA VAL A 299 11.32 1.88 7.08
C VAL A 299 12.14 1.69 5.80
N ALA A 300 13.39 1.25 5.93
CA ALA A 300 14.27 1.01 4.77
C ALA A 300 13.74 -0.10 3.83
N ASP A 301 13.10 -1.14 4.37
CA ASP A 301 12.45 -2.17 3.54
C ASP A 301 11.28 -1.60 2.75
N ALA A 302 10.47 -0.75 3.38
CA ALA A 302 9.35 -0.09 2.73
C ALA A 302 9.81 0.91 1.65
N GLU A 303 10.87 1.68 1.91
CA GLU A 303 11.47 2.59 0.93
C GLU A 303 12.06 1.84 -0.26
N ARG A 304 12.83 0.78 -0.02
CA ARG A 304 13.39 -0.07 -1.08
C ARG A 304 12.28 -0.71 -1.94
N PHE A 305 11.22 -1.20 -1.30
CA PHE A 305 10.07 -1.74 -2.01
C PHE A 305 9.43 -0.68 -2.91
N LEU A 306 9.18 0.52 -2.39
CA LEU A 306 8.61 1.63 -3.15
C LEU A 306 9.46 2.00 -4.38
N THR A 307 10.78 2.10 -4.22
CA THR A 307 11.71 2.39 -5.32
C THR A 307 11.63 1.32 -6.42
N ASN A 308 11.60 0.04 -6.06
CA ASN A 308 11.48 -1.06 -7.00
C ASN A 308 10.14 -1.03 -7.76
N GLU A 309 9.03 -0.79 -7.06
CA GLU A 309 7.70 -0.69 -7.65
C GLU A 309 7.58 0.50 -8.61
N LYS A 310 8.13 1.67 -8.23
CA LYS A 310 8.18 2.83 -9.13
C LYS A 310 8.97 2.51 -10.41
N ALA A 311 10.11 1.85 -10.30
CA ALA A 311 10.91 1.47 -11.45
C ALA A 311 10.15 0.50 -12.38
N LEU A 312 9.52 -0.53 -11.78
CA LEU A 312 8.71 -1.52 -12.51
C LEU A 312 7.59 -0.84 -13.30
N PHE A 313 6.70 -0.12 -12.60
CA PHE A 313 5.50 0.44 -13.22
C PHE A 313 5.81 1.61 -14.15
N SER A 314 6.82 2.43 -13.87
CA SER A 314 7.30 3.45 -14.82
C SER A 314 7.80 2.82 -16.13
N GLY A 315 8.44 1.64 -16.05
CA GLY A 315 8.84 0.87 -17.24
C GLY A 315 7.63 0.40 -18.04
N VAL A 316 6.64 -0.21 -17.38
CA VAL A 316 5.40 -0.69 -18.02
C VAL A 316 4.65 0.47 -18.67
N ILE A 317 4.39 1.56 -17.93
CA ILE A 317 3.65 2.74 -18.41
C ILE A 317 4.32 3.36 -19.65
N ARG A 318 5.65 3.47 -19.63
CA ARG A 318 6.41 3.99 -20.78
C ARG A 318 6.29 3.08 -22.01
N THR A 319 6.40 1.77 -21.83
CA THR A 319 6.26 0.80 -22.93
C THR A 319 4.86 0.83 -23.55
N LEU A 320 3.83 1.02 -22.73
CA LEU A 320 2.44 1.16 -23.20
C LEU A 320 2.14 2.53 -23.81
N GLY A 321 3.07 3.48 -23.75
CA GLY A 321 2.87 4.83 -24.28
C GLY A 321 1.78 5.61 -23.53
N LEU A 322 1.46 5.24 -22.29
CA LEU A 322 0.48 5.94 -21.48
C LEU A 322 1.00 7.34 -21.15
N LYS A 323 0.21 8.35 -21.40
CA LYS A 323 0.54 9.75 -21.15
C LYS A 323 -0.45 10.36 -20.17
N PRO A 324 -0.05 11.40 -19.43
CA PRO A 324 -0.96 12.16 -18.58
C PRO A 324 -2.10 12.77 -19.42
N GLU A 325 -3.32 12.51 -19.01
CA GLU A 325 -4.56 13.05 -19.58
C GLU A 325 -5.15 14.13 -18.68
#